data_3c1a588fd405ecbc38d60eeb42e2e604
#
_entry.id   3c1a588fd405ecbc38d60eeb42e2e604
#
_cell.length_a   1.000
_cell.length_b   1.000
_cell.length_c   1.000
_cell.angle_alpha   90.00
_cell.angle_beta   90.00
_cell.angle_gamma   90.00
#
_symmetry.space_group_name_H-M   'P 1'
#
loop_
_entity.id
_entity.type
_entity.pdbx_description
1 polymer ?
#
loop_
_entity_poly.entity_id
_entity_poly.type
_entity_poly.pdbx_seq_one_letter_code
_entity_poly.pdbx_strand_id
1 'polypeptide(L)'
;MSHYKVAAYITAYQEIAALNKTITAITKQSYPIEKILIIDNSQNQIITDNSYEKIIVDFHPENIGVAGGLKIAVDWAIQQGYDFLWLFDQDSEPNSDVLEKLLAYYQCLSKDKNIGIIAPAIFDINTKQEFPGCVFQDYKLVPFPGAATIQSFYQCDAVITSGSLININAAKCIELPRADLFLDAVDYAYCMNFRNHGYEIIVVKSAMMKHRIGNYSLVKDRFKKHINTFSTFICSPSRYYYACRNHTFLETRLVAKIKLYRSIAYRI
;
A
#
# COMPACT_ATOMS: atom_id res chain seq x y z
N MET A 1 17.73 -20.62 2.35
CA MET A 1 16.91 -19.47 2.82
C MET A 1 16.25 -19.86 4.13
N SER A 2 16.18 -18.95 5.11
CA SER A 2 15.36 -19.17 6.31
C SER A 2 13.90 -19.31 5.86
N HIS A 3 13.17 -20.25 6.43
CA HIS A 3 11.75 -20.43 6.12
C HIS A 3 10.94 -19.45 6.93
N TYR A 4 10.33 -18.43 6.29
CA TYR A 4 9.45 -17.46 6.91
C TYR A 4 7.98 -17.87 6.75
N LYS A 5 7.19 -17.66 7.80
CA LYS A 5 5.74 -17.81 7.77
C LYS A 5 5.11 -16.53 7.21
N VAL A 6 4.56 -16.60 6.00
CA VAL A 6 3.97 -15.45 5.31
C VAL A 6 2.48 -15.64 5.14
N ALA A 7 1.70 -14.66 5.59
CA ALA A 7 0.30 -14.50 5.22
C ALA A 7 0.13 -13.37 4.22
N ALA A 8 -0.95 -13.40 3.45
CA ALA A 8 -1.38 -12.28 2.61
C ALA A 8 -2.67 -11.67 3.14
N TYR A 9 -2.87 -10.38 2.88
CA TYR A 9 -4.09 -9.64 3.13
C TYR A 9 -4.58 -8.99 1.85
N ILE A 10 -5.90 -9.02 1.61
CA ILE A 10 -6.54 -8.32 0.51
C ILE A 10 -7.71 -7.52 1.04
N THR A 11 -7.77 -6.21 0.74
CA THR A 11 -9.00 -5.44 0.89
C THR A 11 -9.85 -5.57 -0.38
N ALA A 12 -11.12 -5.90 -0.22
CA ALA A 12 -12.04 -6.15 -1.32
C ALA A 12 -13.30 -5.27 -1.21
N TYR A 13 -13.80 -4.79 -2.37
CA TYR A 13 -15.01 -4.01 -2.49
C TYR A 13 -15.63 -4.17 -3.87
N GLN A 14 -16.76 -4.89 -3.97
CA GLN A 14 -17.66 -5.02 -5.14
C GLN A 14 -17.07 -5.53 -6.46
N GLU A 15 -15.75 -5.77 -6.62
CA GLU A 15 -15.12 -6.18 -7.87
C GLU A 15 -14.57 -7.62 -7.81
N ILE A 16 -15.44 -8.64 -7.87
CA ILE A 16 -15.05 -10.05 -7.78
C ILE A 16 -14.04 -10.47 -8.86
N ALA A 17 -14.15 -9.94 -10.09
CA ALA A 17 -13.26 -10.31 -11.19
C ALA A 17 -11.81 -9.81 -10.94
N ALA A 18 -11.64 -8.63 -10.38
CA ALA A 18 -10.34 -8.09 -9.99
C ALA A 18 -9.76 -8.91 -8.81
N LEU A 19 -10.58 -9.14 -7.79
CA LEU A 19 -10.19 -9.94 -6.62
C LEU A 19 -9.69 -11.34 -7.00
N ASN A 20 -10.39 -12.05 -7.90
CA ASN A 20 -9.99 -13.38 -8.36
C ASN A 20 -8.63 -13.39 -9.09
N LYS A 21 -8.32 -12.33 -9.85
CA LYS A 21 -7.00 -12.18 -10.47
C LYS A 21 -5.90 -12.00 -9.43
N THR A 22 -6.14 -11.14 -8.42
CA THR A 22 -5.21 -10.93 -7.32
C THR A 22 -4.98 -12.21 -6.53
N ILE A 23 -6.03 -12.94 -6.13
CA ILE A 23 -5.93 -14.25 -5.47
C ILE A 23 -5.08 -15.21 -6.31
N THR A 24 -5.37 -15.28 -7.61
CA THR A 24 -4.64 -16.17 -8.53
C THR A 24 -3.15 -15.79 -8.61
N ALA A 25 -2.82 -14.51 -8.66
CA ALA A 25 -1.42 -14.05 -8.72
C ALA A 25 -0.67 -14.34 -7.39
N ILE A 26 -1.35 -14.21 -6.25
CA ILE A 26 -0.80 -14.51 -4.92
C ILE A 26 -0.58 -16.03 -4.76
N THR A 27 -1.52 -16.85 -5.16
CA THR A 27 -1.42 -18.32 -5.02
C THR A 27 -0.38 -18.95 -5.94
N LYS A 28 0.00 -18.27 -7.03
CA LYS A 28 1.03 -18.70 -7.99
C LYS A 28 2.45 -18.25 -7.66
N GLN A 29 2.68 -17.69 -6.48
CA GLN A 29 4.03 -17.25 -6.08
C GLN A 29 4.97 -18.45 -5.92
N SER A 30 6.24 -18.28 -6.30
CA SER A 30 7.31 -19.25 -6.11
C SER A 30 7.60 -19.54 -4.63
N TYR A 31 7.40 -18.54 -3.77
CA TYR A 31 7.47 -18.72 -2.32
C TYR A 31 6.06 -18.96 -1.75
N PRO A 32 5.86 -20.01 -0.91
CA PRO A 32 4.53 -20.40 -0.45
C PRO A 32 3.95 -19.37 0.55
N ILE A 33 2.65 -19.11 0.40
CA ILE A 33 1.84 -18.34 1.35
C ILE A 33 0.98 -19.31 2.14
N GLU A 34 0.92 -19.12 3.48
CA GLU A 34 0.18 -20.02 4.35
C GLU A 34 -1.32 -19.75 4.32
N LYS A 35 -1.71 -18.48 4.46
CA LYS A 35 -3.11 -18.04 4.46
C LYS A 35 -3.27 -16.71 3.75
N ILE A 36 -4.47 -16.46 3.22
CA ILE A 36 -4.91 -15.20 2.63
C ILE A 36 -6.14 -14.74 3.42
N LEU A 37 -6.01 -13.62 4.13
CA LEU A 37 -7.13 -12.95 4.78
C LEU A 37 -7.73 -11.92 3.82
N ILE A 38 -9.02 -12.03 3.54
CA ILE A 38 -9.76 -11.09 2.71
C ILE A 38 -10.75 -10.34 3.60
N ILE A 39 -10.59 -9.03 3.68
CA ILE A 39 -11.58 -8.15 4.31
C ILE A 39 -12.51 -7.66 3.20
N ASP A 40 -13.74 -8.18 3.20
CA ASP A 40 -14.76 -7.85 2.21
C ASP A 40 -15.67 -6.72 2.72
N ASN A 41 -15.45 -5.54 2.20
CA ASN A 41 -16.20 -4.31 2.52
C ASN A 41 -17.44 -4.10 1.63
N SER A 42 -17.86 -5.11 0.87
CA SER A 42 -19.02 -5.04 -0.04
C SER A 42 -20.34 -5.07 0.71
N GLN A 43 -21.40 -4.50 0.16
CA GLN A 43 -22.74 -4.63 0.75
C GLN A 43 -23.24 -6.08 0.76
N ASN A 44 -22.92 -6.84 -0.29
CA ASN A 44 -23.20 -8.26 -0.37
C ASN A 44 -21.86 -8.99 -0.48
N GLN A 45 -21.68 -10.04 0.29
CA GLN A 45 -20.46 -10.82 0.31
C GLN A 45 -20.11 -11.32 -1.11
N ILE A 46 -18.91 -10.99 -1.59
CA ILE A 46 -18.50 -11.33 -2.98
C ILE A 46 -17.81 -12.68 -3.09
N ILE A 47 -17.33 -13.26 -1.99
CA ILE A 47 -16.82 -14.63 -1.93
C ILE A 47 -17.70 -15.44 -0.97
N THR A 48 -18.51 -16.31 -1.52
CA THR A 48 -19.40 -17.21 -0.76
C THR A 48 -18.92 -18.66 -0.75
N ASP A 49 -17.94 -18.99 -1.58
CA ASP A 49 -17.40 -20.34 -1.71
C ASP A 49 -16.24 -20.55 -0.73
N ASN A 50 -16.44 -21.41 0.24
CA ASN A 50 -15.44 -21.82 1.25
C ASN A 50 -14.51 -22.94 0.77
N SER A 51 -14.46 -23.23 -0.55
CA SER A 51 -13.66 -24.32 -1.12
C SER A 51 -12.15 -24.11 -1.05
N TYR A 52 -11.70 -22.89 -0.71
CA TYR A 52 -10.28 -22.56 -0.62
C TYR A 52 -9.77 -22.69 0.81
N GLU A 53 -9.15 -23.80 1.15
CA GLU A 53 -8.59 -24.08 2.48
C GLU A 53 -7.65 -22.98 3.02
N LYS A 54 -7.00 -22.22 2.14
CA LYS A 54 -6.06 -21.15 2.51
C LYS A 54 -6.70 -19.76 2.62
N ILE A 55 -7.96 -19.58 2.22
CA ILE A 55 -8.63 -18.28 2.21
C ILE A 55 -9.53 -18.15 3.43
N ILE A 56 -9.40 -17.02 4.13
CA ILE A 56 -10.26 -16.60 5.22
C ILE A 56 -10.95 -15.32 4.76
N VAL A 57 -12.29 -15.30 4.79
CA VAL A 57 -13.09 -14.11 4.45
C VAL A 57 -13.68 -13.55 5.72
N ASP A 58 -13.42 -12.29 5.97
CA ASP A 58 -14.04 -11.50 7.04
C ASP A 58 -14.91 -10.41 6.38
N PHE A 59 -16.24 -10.55 6.55
CA PHE A 59 -17.23 -9.77 5.81
C PHE A 59 -17.75 -8.59 6.62
N HIS A 60 -17.64 -7.39 6.07
CA HIS A 60 -17.99 -6.12 6.68
C HIS A 60 -18.97 -5.31 5.80
N PRO A 61 -20.28 -5.64 5.81
CA PRO A 61 -21.28 -4.93 5.00
C PRO A 61 -21.42 -3.45 5.36
N GLU A 62 -21.00 -3.06 6.58
CA GLU A 62 -20.95 -1.67 7.03
C GLU A 62 -19.81 -0.87 6.38
N ASN A 63 -18.88 -1.54 5.67
CA ASN A 63 -17.70 -0.97 5.05
C ASN A 63 -16.82 -0.19 6.03
N ILE A 64 -15.87 -0.89 6.64
CA ILE A 64 -14.88 -0.32 7.57
C ILE A 64 -13.71 0.41 6.88
N GLY A 65 -13.72 0.45 5.55
CA GLY A 65 -12.68 1.06 4.73
C GLY A 65 -11.35 0.29 4.72
N VAL A 66 -10.42 0.78 3.91
CA VAL A 66 -9.05 0.21 3.82
C VAL A 66 -8.34 0.26 5.18
N ALA A 67 -8.55 1.34 5.93
CA ALA A 67 -7.91 1.55 7.22
C ALA A 67 -8.36 0.56 8.30
N GLY A 68 -9.67 0.29 8.39
CA GLY A 68 -10.23 -0.71 9.30
C GLY A 68 -9.74 -2.10 8.94
N GLY A 69 -9.78 -2.45 7.66
CA GLY A 69 -9.31 -3.74 7.16
C GLY A 69 -7.81 -3.96 7.43
N LEU A 70 -6.97 -2.96 7.17
CA LEU A 70 -5.53 -3.05 7.44
C LEU A 70 -5.24 -3.25 8.93
N LYS A 71 -5.97 -2.55 9.82
CA LYS A 71 -5.85 -2.72 11.26
C LYS A 71 -6.17 -4.15 11.69
N ILE A 72 -7.28 -4.71 11.22
CA ILE A 72 -7.68 -6.10 11.51
C ILE A 72 -6.61 -7.08 11.00
N ALA A 73 -6.13 -6.89 9.78
CA ALA A 73 -5.16 -7.79 9.17
C ALA A 73 -3.81 -7.80 9.90
N VAL A 74 -3.31 -6.63 10.31
CA VAL A 74 -2.06 -6.55 11.06
C VAL A 74 -2.21 -7.19 12.45
N ASP A 75 -3.29 -6.89 13.15
CA ASP A 75 -3.57 -7.49 14.47
C ASP A 75 -3.72 -9.02 14.38
N TRP A 76 -4.48 -9.50 13.40
CA TRP A 76 -4.60 -10.93 13.11
C TRP A 76 -3.24 -11.59 12.82
N ALA A 77 -2.40 -10.99 11.97
CA ALA A 77 -1.09 -11.54 11.66
C ALA A 77 -0.16 -11.60 12.89
N ILE A 78 -0.24 -10.60 13.76
CA ILE A 78 0.47 -10.59 15.05
C ILE A 78 -0.01 -11.75 15.95
N GLN A 79 -1.31 -11.94 16.10
CA GLN A 79 -1.92 -12.97 16.93
C GLN A 79 -1.63 -14.39 16.42
N GLN A 80 -1.62 -14.58 15.10
CA GLN A 80 -1.30 -15.87 14.47
C GLN A 80 0.20 -16.20 14.42
N GLY A 81 1.07 -15.25 14.77
CA GLY A 81 2.51 -15.46 14.84
C GLY A 81 3.18 -15.60 13.45
N TYR A 82 2.69 -14.90 12.44
CA TYR A 82 3.38 -14.80 11.16
C TYR A 82 4.67 -13.99 11.30
N ASP A 83 5.63 -14.25 10.40
CA ASP A 83 6.85 -13.44 10.28
C ASP A 83 6.58 -12.21 9.43
N PHE A 84 5.78 -12.38 8.37
CA PHE A 84 5.42 -11.32 7.43
C PHE A 84 3.95 -11.33 7.08
N LEU A 85 3.41 -10.13 6.83
CA LEU A 85 2.10 -9.91 6.21
C LEU A 85 2.29 -9.17 4.88
N TRP A 86 1.84 -9.78 3.78
CA TRP A 86 1.91 -9.22 2.45
C TRP A 86 0.58 -8.57 2.07
N LEU A 87 0.58 -7.27 1.78
CA LEU A 87 -0.62 -6.45 1.66
C LEU A 87 -1.04 -6.25 0.20
N PHE A 88 -2.35 -6.24 -0.06
CA PHE A 88 -2.92 -6.01 -1.38
C PHE A 88 -4.24 -5.26 -1.35
N ASP A 89 -4.46 -4.47 -2.41
CA ASP A 89 -5.78 -4.11 -2.89
C ASP A 89 -6.24 -5.18 -3.90
N GLN A 90 -7.55 -5.26 -4.13
CA GLN A 90 -8.16 -6.32 -4.97
C GLN A 90 -7.75 -6.31 -6.45
N ASP A 91 -7.03 -5.29 -6.93
CA ASP A 91 -6.65 -5.07 -8.33
C ASP A 91 -5.12 -5.07 -8.53
N SER A 92 -4.44 -5.93 -7.81
CA SER A 92 -2.98 -6.07 -7.79
C SER A 92 -2.53 -7.38 -8.46
N GLU A 93 -1.54 -7.30 -9.32
CA GLU A 93 -1.00 -8.43 -10.07
C GLU A 93 0.52 -8.54 -9.89
N PRO A 94 1.02 -9.16 -8.78
CA PRO A 94 2.44 -9.43 -8.60
C PRO A 94 2.92 -10.48 -9.61
N ASN A 95 4.14 -10.31 -10.13
CA ASN A 95 4.81 -11.39 -10.87
C ASN A 95 5.05 -12.59 -9.93
N SER A 96 5.17 -13.78 -10.47
CA SER A 96 5.23 -15.03 -9.70
C SER A 96 6.44 -15.17 -8.77
N ASP A 97 7.46 -14.35 -8.91
CA ASP A 97 8.72 -14.38 -8.13
C ASP A 97 8.89 -13.19 -7.16
N VAL A 98 7.86 -12.36 -7.02
CA VAL A 98 7.92 -11.12 -6.23
C VAL A 98 8.22 -11.40 -4.77
N LEU A 99 7.44 -12.28 -4.15
CA LEU A 99 7.60 -12.59 -2.73
C LEU A 99 8.97 -13.17 -2.42
N GLU A 100 9.45 -14.09 -3.24
CA GLU A 100 10.78 -14.68 -3.09
C GLU A 100 11.89 -13.62 -3.16
N LYS A 101 11.80 -12.69 -4.12
CA LYS A 101 12.74 -11.58 -4.26
C LYS A 101 12.70 -10.64 -3.05
N LEU A 102 11.51 -10.26 -2.58
CA LEU A 102 11.39 -9.40 -1.40
C LEU A 102 12.03 -10.06 -0.17
N LEU A 103 11.77 -11.34 0.07
CA LEU A 103 12.34 -12.08 1.20
C LEU A 103 13.87 -12.25 1.07
N ALA A 104 14.39 -12.48 -0.14
CA ALA A 104 15.84 -12.56 -0.38
C ALA A 104 16.54 -11.23 -0.07
N TYR A 105 15.98 -10.11 -0.54
CA TYR A 105 16.51 -8.77 -0.20
C TYR A 105 16.37 -8.47 1.28
N TYR A 106 15.24 -8.79 1.91
CA TYR A 106 15.10 -8.64 3.36
C TYR A 106 16.18 -9.40 4.11
N GLN A 107 16.40 -10.67 3.80
CA GLN A 107 17.41 -11.51 4.46
C GLN A 107 18.84 -10.95 4.30
N CYS A 108 19.13 -10.35 3.14
CA CYS A 108 20.44 -9.73 2.88
C CYS A 108 20.61 -8.43 3.67
N LEU A 109 19.62 -7.53 3.58
CA LEU A 109 19.70 -6.16 4.10
C LEU A 109 19.45 -6.06 5.61
N SER A 110 18.65 -6.97 6.20
CA SER A 110 18.29 -6.94 7.64
C SER A 110 19.47 -7.20 8.58
N LYS A 111 20.64 -7.58 8.06
CA LYS A 111 21.87 -7.70 8.83
C LYS A 111 22.38 -6.34 9.32
N ASP A 112 22.16 -5.28 8.53
CA ASP A 112 22.69 -3.94 8.76
C ASP A 112 21.57 -2.89 8.89
N LYS A 113 20.31 -3.25 8.64
CA LYS A 113 19.16 -2.36 8.56
C LYS A 113 17.95 -2.87 9.33
N ASN A 114 17.29 -1.98 10.04
CA ASN A 114 16.01 -2.27 10.72
C ASN A 114 14.85 -2.11 9.72
N ILE A 115 14.53 -3.13 8.95
CA ILE A 115 13.50 -3.06 7.92
C ILE A 115 12.13 -3.35 8.51
N GLY A 116 11.23 -2.37 8.43
CA GLY A 116 9.83 -2.51 8.80
C GLY A 116 8.94 -2.93 7.62
N ILE A 117 9.20 -2.35 6.45
CA ILE A 117 8.46 -2.62 5.22
C ILE A 117 9.44 -2.82 4.06
N ILE A 118 9.19 -3.84 3.25
CA ILE A 118 9.86 -4.03 1.97
C ILE A 118 8.81 -4.18 0.87
N ALA A 119 8.96 -3.44 -0.23
CA ALA A 119 7.95 -3.33 -1.29
C ALA A 119 8.54 -3.58 -2.68
N PRO A 120 7.74 -4.04 -3.65
CA PRO A 120 8.15 -4.16 -5.03
C PRO A 120 8.13 -2.81 -5.77
N ALA A 121 8.74 -2.75 -6.94
CA ALA A 121 8.49 -1.71 -7.91
C ALA A 121 7.09 -1.91 -8.52
N ILE A 122 6.26 -0.86 -8.45
CA ILE A 122 4.87 -0.91 -8.89
C ILE A 122 4.73 -0.19 -10.23
N PHE A 123 4.03 -0.83 -11.18
CA PHE A 123 3.72 -0.26 -12.48
C PHE A 123 2.21 -0.13 -12.65
N ASP A 124 1.75 1.07 -12.96
CA ASP A 124 0.33 1.30 -13.23
C ASP A 124 -0.12 0.54 -14.48
N ILE A 125 -1.18 -0.23 -14.34
CA ILE A 125 -1.76 -1.03 -15.43
C ILE A 125 -2.17 -0.17 -16.62
N ASN A 126 -2.64 1.05 -16.37
CA ASN A 126 -3.16 1.95 -17.40
C ASN A 126 -2.04 2.68 -18.15
N THR A 127 -1.13 3.33 -17.42
CA THR A 127 -0.08 4.17 -17.99
C THR A 127 1.22 3.43 -18.30
N LYS A 128 1.41 2.22 -17.74
CA LYS A 128 2.65 1.42 -17.78
C LYS A 128 3.86 2.13 -17.13
N GLN A 129 3.63 3.25 -16.47
CA GLN A 129 4.67 3.98 -15.77
C GLN A 129 4.86 3.42 -14.37
N GLU A 130 6.10 3.50 -13.87
CA GLU A 130 6.40 3.17 -12.48
C GLU A 130 5.75 4.19 -11.55
N PHE A 131 5.12 3.68 -10.51
CA PHE A 131 4.65 4.45 -9.36
C PHE A 131 5.65 4.26 -8.22
N PRO A 132 6.61 5.17 -8.03
CA PRO A 132 7.67 5.00 -7.07
C PRO A 132 7.18 5.22 -5.63
N GLY A 133 7.96 4.74 -4.67
CA GLY A 133 7.81 5.15 -3.27
C GLY A 133 7.98 6.66 -3.12
N CYS A 134 7.54 7.20 -1.99
CA CYS A 134 7.55 8.64 -1.72
C CYS A 134 8.61 9.00 -0.68
N VAL A 135 9.12 10.23 -0.76
CA VAL A 135 9.93 10.87 0.26
C VAL A 135 9.26 12.14 0.74
N PHE A 136 9.49 12.50 2.00
CA PHE A 136 8.98 13.74 2.57
C PHE A 136 9.94 14.88 2.29
N GLN A 137 9.55 15.76 1.38
CA GLN A 137 10.32 16.92 0.96
C GLN A 137 9.43 18.16 0.88
N ASP A 138 9.93 19.31 1.33
CA ASP A 138 9.23 20.60 1.25
C ASP A 138 7.79 20.55 1.77
N TYR A 139 7.60 19.87 2.93
CA TYR A 139 6.34 19.75 3.66
C TYR A 139 5.26 18.87 3.00
N LYS A 140 5.62 18.04 2.04
CA LYS A 140 4.73 17.10 1.36
C LYS A 140 5.43 15.81 1.01
N LEU A 141 4.66 14.76 0.81
CA LEU A 141 5.14 13.52 0.23
C LEU A 141 5.22 13.69 -1.30
N VAL A 142 6.41 13.45 -1.85
CA VAL A 142 6.66 13.52 -3.29
C VAL A 142 7.24 12.19 -3.76
N PRO A 143 7.03 11.81 -5.05
CA PRO A 143 7.68 10.63 -5.61
C PRO A 143 9.19 10.66 -5.41
N PHE A 144 9.79 9.50 -5.11
CA PHE A 144 11.24 9.40 -4.89
C PHE A 144 12.01 9.87 -6.14
N PRO A 145 12.86 10.90 -6.01
CA PRO A 145 13.60 11.45 -7.15
C PRO A 145 14.57 10.41 -7.74
N GLY A 146 14.53 10.23 -9.06
CA GLY A 146 15.44 9.33 -9.74
C GLY A 146 15.15 7.83 -9.58
N ALA A 147 13.98 7.43 -9.07
CA ALA A 147 13.61 6.02 -8.94
C ALA A 147 13.81 5.20 -10.22
N ALA A 148 13.57 5.80 -11.39
CA ALA A 148 13.73 5.14 -12.69
C ALA A 148 15.18 4.75 -13.01
N THR A 149 16.18 5.43 -12.43
CA THR A 149 17.61 5.18 -12.69
C THR A 149 18.24 4.17 -11.73
N ILE A 150 17.54 3.82 -10.64
CA ILE A 150 18.03 2.86 -9.66
C ILE A 150 17.83 1.44 -10.17
N GLN A 151 18.85 0.59 -10.01
CA GLN A 151 18.87 -0.75 -10.58
C GLN A 151 18.50 -1.86 -9.57
N SER A 152 18.81 -1.67 -8.28
CA SER A 152 18.64 -2.73 -7.27
C SER A 152 17.53 -2.43 -6.26
N PHE A 153 17.76 -1.49 -5.36
CA PHE A 153 16.79 -1.06 -4.34
C PHE A 153 17.05 0.38 -3.91
N TYR A 154 16.04 1.00 -3.29
CA TYR A 154 16.19 2.30 -2.64
C TYR A 154 15.36 2.38 -1.36
N GLN A 155 15.78 3.25 -0.45
CA GLN A 155 15.05 3.60 0.76
C GLN A 155 14.15 4.81 0.49
N CYS A 156 12.93 4.79 1.05
CA CYS A 156 11.99 5.89 0.96
C CYS A 156 11.27 6.11 2.30
N ASP A 157 10.36 7.08 2.36
CA ASP A 157 9.61 7.36 3.57
C ASP A 157 8.22 6.70 3.56
N ALA A 158 7.67 6.45 2.38
CA ALA A 158 6.37 5.80 2.25
C ALA A 158 6.22 5.04 0.92
N VAL A 159 5.42 3.98 0.98
CA VAL A 159 4.96 3.17 -0.15
C VAL A 159 3.45 2.96 -0.03
N ILE A 160 2.77 2.57 -1.11
CA ILE A 160 1.36 2.21 -1.05
C ILE A 160 1.16 0.83 -0.42
N THR A 161 -0.06 0.55 0.04
CA THR A 161 -0.44 -0.74 0.64
C THR A 161 -0.13 -1.91 -0.28
N SER A 162 -0.58 -1.81 -1.55
CA SER A 162 -0.46 -2.90 -2.52
C SER A 162 0.98 -3.31 -2.78
N GLY A 163 1.27 -4.60 -2.52
CA GLY A 163 2.59 -5.21 -2.67
C GLY A 163 3.52 -5.05 -1.48
N SER A 164 3.18 -4.23 -0.49
CA SER A 164 4.01 -4.03 0.70
C SER A 164 4.06 -5.26 1.59
N LEU A 165 5.26 -5.74 1.91
CA LEU A 165 5.52 -6.83 2.82
C LEU A 165 5.97 -6.26 4.17
N ILE A 166 5.11 -6.42 5.19
CA ILE A 166 5.34 -5.91 6.55
C ILE A 166 6.06 -6.95 7.38
N ASN A 167 7.13 -6.54 8.04
CA ASN A 167 7.79 -7.32 9.10
C ASN A 167 6.91 -7.28 10.36
N ILE A 168 6.33 -8.42 10.75
CA ILE A 168 5.42 -8.51 11.89
C ILE A 168 6.13 -8.29 13.22
N ASN A 169 7.40 -8.67 13.34
CA ASN A 169 8.17 -8.37 14.55
C ASN A 169 8.39 -6.87 14.74
N ALA A 170 8.57 -6.12 13.67
CA ALA A 170 8.60 -4.66 13.73
C ALA A 170 7.21 -4.07 14.03
N ALA A 171 6.16 -4.62 13.41
CA ALA A 171 4.78 -4.17 13.61
C ALA A 171 4.29 -4.34 15.07
N LYS A 172 4.78 -5.35 15.80
CA LYS A 172 4.50 -5.56 17.24
C LYS A 172 5.04 -4.44 18.13
N CYS A 173 6.03 -3.69 17.67
CA CYS A 173 6.70 -2.64 18.45
C CYS A 173 6.12 -1.24 18.20
N ILE A 174 5.10 -1.11 17.36
CA ILE A 174 4.49 0.17 16.98
C ILE A 174 2.97 0.10 17.13
N GLU A 175 2.31 1.26 17.05
CA GLU A 175 0.85 1.30 17.09
C GLU A 175 0.25 0.65 15.82
N LEU A 176 -0.90 -0.01 15.99
CA LEU A 176 -1.66 -0.56 14.88
C LEU A 176 -2.10 0.55 13.90
N PRO A 177 -2.40 0.19 12.63
CA PRO A 177 -2.94 1.13 11.64
C PRO A 177 -4.14 1.91 12.16
N ARG A 178 -4.22 3.18 11.81
CA ARG A 178 -5.27 4.10 12.24
C ARG A 178 -6.56 3.88 11.46
N ALA A 179 -7.52 3.17 12.06
CA ALA A 179 -8.81 2.88 11.44
C ALA A 179 -9.67 4.12 11.16
N ASP A 180 -9.48 5.22 11.92
CA ASP A 180 -10.21 6.48 11.76
C ASP A 180 -9.88 7.24 10.45
N LEU A 181 -8.82 6.87 9.77
CA LEU A 181 -8.49 7.41 8.44
C LEU A 181 -9.46 6.91 7.36
N PHE A 182 -10.04 5.75 7.52
CA PHE A 182 -10.99 5.10 6.64
C PHE A 182 -10.42 4.77 5.24
N LEU A 183 -10.04 5.78 4.45
CA LEU A 183 -9.60 5.64 3.05
C LEU A 183 -8.58 6.73 2.69
N ASP A 184 -7.65 6.44 1.79
CA ASP A 184 -6.53 7.29 1.34
C ASP A 184 -5.54 7.69 2.46
N ALA A 185 -4.25 7.72 2.13
CA ALA A 185 -3.13 8.02 3.01
C ALA A 185 -2.99 7.11 4.26
N VAL A 186 -3.73 6.03 4.32
CA VAL A 186 -3.65 5.01 5.39
C VAL A 186 -2.28 4.35 5.41
N ASP A 187 -1.83 3.93 4.23
CA ASP A 187 -0.52 3.39 3.95
C ASP A 187 0.61 4.34 4.35
N TYR A 188 0.50 5.59 3.93
CA TYR A 188 1.50 6.62 4.27
C TYR A 188 1.55 6.89 5.78
N ALA A 189 0.39 6.92 6.46
CA ALA A 189 0.34 7.05 7.91
C ALA A 189 1.04 5.89 8.61
N TYR A 190 0.84 4.67 8.12
CA TYR A 190 1.45 3.49 8.70
C TYR A 190 2.95 3.42 8.39
N CYS A 191 3.37 3.78 7.18
CA CYS A 191 4.77 3.95 6.83
C CYS A 191 5.48 4.94 7.76
N MET A 192 4.84 6.09 8.01
CA MET A 192 5.41 7.10 8.93
C MET A 192 5.51 6.60 10.36
N ASN A 193 4.57 5.75 10.81
CA ASN A 193 4.66 5.14 12.11
C ASN A 193 5.91 4.23 12.22
N PHE A 194 6.19 3.38 11.24
CA PHE A 194 7.44 2.62 11.15
C PHE A 194 8.68 3.52 11.18
N ARG A 195 8.69 4.60 10.36
CA ARG A 195 9.80 5.55 10.29
C ARG A 195 10.07 6.23 11.62
N ASN A 196 9.03 6.65 12.33
CA ASN A 196 9.13 7.31 13.64
C ASN A 196 9.72 6.39 14.73
N HIS A 197 9.60 5.07 14.55
CA HIS A 197 10.20 4.06 15.44
C HIS A 197 11.57 3.53 14.94
N GLY A 198 12.18 4.21 13.95
CA GLY A 198 13.53 3.88 13.46
C GLY A 198 13.60 2.72 12.48
N TYR A 199 12.47 2.28 11.92
CA TYR A 199 12.45 1.27 10.87
C TYR A 199 12.60 1.90 9.49
N GLU A 200 13.24 1.16 8.59
CA GLU A 200 13.41 1.55 7.19
C GLU A 200 12.33 0.95 6.29
N ILE A 201 12.03 1.67 5.20
CA ILE A 201 11.13 1.25 4.14
C ILE A 201 11.95 1.13 2.86
N ILE A 202 11.96 -0.05 2.26
CA ILE A 202 12.80 -0.39 1.11
C ILE A 202 11.93 -0.77 -0.09
N VAL A 203 12.26 -0.23 -1.26
CA VAL A 203 11.67 -0.66 -2.54
C VAL A 203 12.71 -1.46 -3.33
N VAL A 204 12.33 -2.67 -3.77
CA VAL A 204 13.16 -3.60 -4.53
C VAL A 204 12.79 -3.54 -6.01
N LYS A 205 13.70 -3.06 -6.86
CA LYS A 205 13.44 -2.82 -8.29
C LYS A 205 13.26 -4.10 -9.12
N SER A 206 13.92 -5.19 -8.73
CA SER A 206 13.80 -6.48 -9.43
C SER A 206 12.50 -7.22 -9.11
N ALA A 207 11.83 -6.89 -8.02
CA ALA A 207 10.50 -7.38 -7.68
C ALA A 207 9.46 -6.46 -8.31
N MET A 208 8.70 -6.95 -9.30
CA MET A 208 7.79 -6.11 -10.09
C MET A 208 6.35 -6.54 -9.94
N MET A 209 5.46 -5.57 -9.76
CA MET A 209 4.03 -5.76 -9.64
C MET A 209 3.27 -4.75 -10.51
N LYS A 210 2.16 -5.20 -11.08
CA LYS A 210 1.19 -4.32 -11.75
C LYS A 210 0.05 -4.00 -10.77
N HIS A 211 -0.40 -2.75 -10.78
CA HIS A 211 -1.51 -2.29 -9.96
C HIS A 211 -2.26 -1.17 -10.66
N ARG A 212 -3.58 -1.06 -10.43
CA ARG A 212 -4.40 0.03 -10.98
C ARG A 212 -4.35 1.22 -10.01
N ILE A 213 -3.50 2.21 -10.29
CA ILE A 213 -3.31 3.37 -9.40
C ILE A 213 -4.56 4.26 -9.31
N GLY A 214 -5.46 4.17 -10.27
CA GLY A 214 -6.73 4.89 -10.28
C GLY A 214 -7.22 5.22 -11.68
N ASN A 215 -8.31 5.97 -11.74
CA ASN A 215 -8.88 6.40 -13.01
C ASN A 215 -8.39 7.81 -13.33
N TYR A 216 -7.81 7.97 -14.53
CA TYR A 216 -7.38 9.27 -15.04
C TYR A 216 -8.32 9.74 -16.13
N SER A 217 -8.61 11.03 -16.16
CA SER A 217 -9.31 11.68 -17.26
C SER A 217 -8.52 12.85 -17.80
N LEU A 218 -8.63 13.05 -19.10
CA LEU A 218 -8.07 14.22 -19.76
C LEU A 218 -9.00 15.40 -19.57
N VAL A 219 -8.56 16.40 -18.82
CA VAL A 219 -9.30 17.64 -18.58
C VAL A 219 -8.68 18.75 -19.41
N LYS A 220 -9.52 19.49 -20.12
CA LYS A 220 -9.09 20.70 -20.86
C LYS A 220 -9.05 21.87 -19.89
N ASP A 221 -7.92 22.55 -19.82
CA ASP A 221 -7.80 23.81 -19.09
C ASP A 221 -8.61 24.89 -19.79
N ARG A 222 -9.76 25.26 -19.21
CA ARG A 222 -10.66 26.28 -19.78
C ARG A 222 -10.21 27.71 -19.48
N PHE A 223 -9.18 27.90 -18.65
CA PHE A 223 -8.73 29.22 -18.20
C PHE A 223 -7.49 29.71 -18.94
N LYS A 224 -6.83 28.88 -19.75
CA LYS A 224 -5.66 29.28 -20.55
C LYS A 224 -6.01 29.47 -21.99
N LYS A 225 -5.48 30.53 -22.63
CA LYS A 225 -5.62 30.84 -24.06
C LYS A 225 -5.15 29.70 -25.00
N HIS A 226 -4.27 28.82 -24.55
CA HIS A 226 -3.88 27.59 -25.22
C HIS A 226 -4.53 26.40 -24.53
N ILE A 227 -5.20 25.53 -25.30
CA ILE A 227 -5.86 24.34 -24.81
C ILE A 227 -4.78 23.34 -24.31
N ASN A 228 -4.36 23.48 -23.08
CA ASN A 228 -3.54 22.45 -22.45
C ASN A 228 -4.46 21.37 -21.90
N THR A 229 -4.27 20.14 -22.39
CA THR A 229 -4.92 18.96 -21.85
C THR A 229 -3.99 18.38 -20.78
N PHE A 230 -4.48 18.21 -19.56
CA PHE A 230 -3.73 17.53 -18.52
C PHE A 230 -4.52 16.32 -18.00
N SER A 231 -3.79 15.30 -17.63
CA SER A 231 -4.38 14.12 -16.97
C SER A 231 -4.64 14.45 -15.53
N THR A 232 -5.85 14.22 -15.05
CA THR A 232 -6.20 14.37 -13.64
C THR A 232 -6.84 13.10 -13.12
N PHE A 233 -6.57 12.80 -11.87
CA PHE A 233 -7.19 11.70 -11.15
C PHE A 233 -8.65 12.05 -10.85
N ILE A 234 -9.58 11.14 -11.19
CA ILE A 234 -11.00 11.30 -10.91
C ILE A 234 -11.42 10.28 -9.87
N CYS A 235 -12.03 10.76 -8.81
CA CYS A 235 -12.64 9.92 -7.80
C CYS A 235 -13.95 10.54 -7.29
N SER A 236 -14.67 9.78 -6.45
CA SER A 236 -15.90 10.26 -5.82
C SER A 236 -15.65 11.46 -4.90
N PRO A 237 -16.64 12.33 -4.67
CA PRO A 237 -16.50 13.43 -3.70
C PRO A 237 -16.09 12.96 -2.30
N SER A 238 -16.62 11.82 -1.85
CA SER A 238 -16.25 11.23 -0.57
C SER A 238 -14.75 10.84 -0.53
N ARG A 239 -14.22 10.28 -1.60
CA ARG A 239 -12.80 9.95 -1.68
C ARG A 239 -11.92 11.21 -1.69
N TYR A 240 -12.32 12.26 -2.41
CA TYR A 240 -11.64 13.56 -2.33
C TYR A 240 -11.62 14.12 -0.90
N TYR A 241 -12.73 14.02 -0.19
CA TYR A 241 -12.79 14.45 1.21
C TYR A 241 -11.75 13.71 2.07
N TYR A 242 -11.71 12.37 2.00
CA TYR A 242 -10.74 11.59 2.77
C TYR A 242 -9.29 11.89 2.35
N ALA A 243 -9.03 12.00 1.05
CA ALA A 243 -7.70 12.35 0.55
C ALA A 243 -7.24 13.70 1.11
N CYS A 244 -8.05 14.76 0.97
CA CYS A 244 -7.69 16.09 1.48
C CYS A 244 -7.51 16.09 3.00
N ARG A 245 -8.46 15.50 3.74
CA ARG A 245 -8.41 15.43 5.21
C ARG A 245 -7.15 14.71 5.69
N ASN A 246 -6.90 13.51 5.16
CA ASN A 246 -5.86 12.63 5.67
C ASN A 246 -4.46 13.12 5.29
N HIS A 247 -4.25 13.55 4.05
CA HIS A 247 -2.97 14.13 3.64
C HIS A 247 -2.66 15.43 4.41
N THR A 248 -3.65 16.31 4.61
CA THR A 248 -3.45 17.50 5.43
C THR A 248 -3.04 17.12 6.86
N PHE A 249 -3.73 16.13 7.45
CA PHE A 249 -3.38 15.62 8.78
C PHE A 249 -1.95 15.10 8.83
N LEU A 250 -1.54 14.25 7.89
CA LEU A 250 -0.20 13.66 7.85
C LEU A 250 0.89 14.71 7.68
N GLU A 251 0.75 15.56 6.69
CA GLU A 251 1.76 16.59 6.37
C GLU A 251 1.91 17.61 7.49
N THR A 252 0.82 17.96 8.17
CA THR A 252 0.89 18.87 9.32
C THR A 252 1.50 18.21 10.56
N ARG A 253 1.44 16.90 10.72
CA ARG A 253 2.09 16.16 11.80
C ARG A 253 3.58 15.97 11.58
N LEU A 254 4.01 15.91 10.33
CA LEU A 254 5.43 15.78 9.95
C LEU A 254 6.19 17.10 10.01
N VAL A 255 5.48 18.22 10.13
CA VAL A 255 6.07 19.57 10.08
C VAL A 255 6.12 20.20 11.47
N ALA A 256 7.22 20.86 11.82
CA ALA A 256 7.30 21.68 13.04
C ALA A 256 6.23 22.80 13.01
N LYS A 257 5.65 23.11 14.17
CA LYS A 257 4.51 24.05 14.34
C LYS A 257 4.60 25.37 13.53
N ILE A 258 5.79 25.90 13.34
CA ILE A 258 6.04 27.17 12.61
C ILE A 258 5.76 27.05 11.09
N LYS A 259 5.72 25.82 10.54
CA LYS A 259 5.59 25.56 9.11
C LYS A 259 4.19 25.04 8.69
N LEU A 260 3.30 24.89 9.66
CA LEU A 260 1.94 24.38 9.52
C LEU A 260 1.11 25.14 8.45
N TYR A 261 1.19 26.46 8.45
CA TYR A 261 0.44 27.31 7.53
C TYR A 261 0.83 27.14 6.05
N ARG A 262 2.08 26.76 5.77
CA ARG A 262 2.53 26.52 4.39
C ARG A 262 1.97 25.21 3.81
N SER A 263 1.90 24.16 4.61
CA SER A 263 1.32 22.87 4.18
C SER A 263 -0.17 22.99 3.85
N ILE A 264 -0.92 23.80 4.61
CA ILE A 264 -2.36 24.06 4.35
C ILE A 264 -2.54 24.89 3.08
N ALA A 265 -1.73 25.95 2.86
CA ALA A 265 -1.84 26.84 1.71
C ALA A 265 -1.58 26.16 0.36
N TYR A 266 -0.88 25.04 0.31
CA TYR A 266 -0.65 24.26 -0.92
C TYR A 266 -1.85 23.42 -1.38
N ARG A 267 -2.92 23.31 -0.57
CA ARG A 267 -4.08 22.46 -0.83
C ARG A 267 -5.39 23.21 -1.11
N ILE A 268 -5.37 24.53 -0.97
CA ILE A 268 -6.46 25.45 -1.32
C ILE A 268 -6.18 26.05 -2.70
#